data_e140a71a1ec566c68958f8461f95bc84
#
_entry.id   e140a71a1ec566c68958f8461f95bc84
#
_cell.length_a   1.000
_cell.length_b   1.000
_cell.length_c   1.000
_cell.angle_alpha   90.00
_cell.angle_beta   90.00
_cell.angle_gamma   90.00
#
_symmetry.space_group_name_H-M   'P 1'
#
loop_
_entity.id
_entity.type
_entity.pdbx_description
1 polymer ?
#
loop_
_entity_poly.entity_id
_entity_poly.type
_entity_poly.pdbx_seq_one_letter_code
_entity_poly.pdbx_strand_id
1 'polypeptide(L)'
;MNIRHLRFFVELAKTEHMAKTAEKLGISQPSLSYAISSIEEELGVPLFEKEGRNIRLTNYGKIYLEYVKSGLSDLDRGGEYIAELMDVNRGHIRVGFTMGQDLIPQLIYKFKQEKDTKDITFSFVQGTTDDLVDQLVNDNLDLVVSPAPDLPGLEDKLDISHLVDQEMLAVVPFSNPLAQKDSVSLADLAKYPMIYYSKSSRLRPLLDKMFAEAVVKPKIIMESMEDHTIIGFVHWGYGVAIVPHLPQLDPRTVKLLHIDENLGVHPIFVVKKSDHFLTPAVTRFEQFIKSYCRKHYNNEHKLV
;
A
#
# COMPACT_ATOMS: atom_id res chain seq x y z
N MET A 1 -14.21 9.95 -31.55
CA MET A 1 -13.93 8.95 -30.48
C MET A 1 -15.06 8.95 -29.46
N ASN A 2 -15.57 7.79 -29.02
CA ASN A 2 -16.72 7.65 -28.12
C ASN A 2 -16.26 7.00 -26.81
N ILE A 3 -16.54 7.64 -25.66
CA ILE A 3 -16.18 7.14 -24.32
C ILE A 3 -16.67 5.71 -24.07
N ARG A 4 -17.88 5.38 -24.58
CA ARG A 4 -18.42 4.02 -24.44
C ARG A 4 -17.60 3.00 -25.22
N HIS A 5 -17.10 3.34 -26.40
CA HIS A 5 -16.18 2.47 -27.16
C HIS A 5 -14.85 2.28 -26.43
N LEU A 6 -14.32 3.33 -25.79
CA LEU A 6 -13.10 3.22 -24.98
C LEU A 6 -13.29 2.28 -23.78
N ARG A 7 -14.44 2.34 -23.10
CA ARG A 7 -14.77 1.37 -22.03
C ARG A 7 -14.86 -0.07 -22.55
N PHE A 8 -15.42 -0.26 -23.74
CA PHE A 8 -15.47 -1.58 -24.38
C PHE A 8 -14.07 -2.09 -24.73
N PHE A 9 -13.20 -1.23 -25.23
CA PHE A 9 -11.80 -1.56 -25.51
C PHE A 9 -11.06 -2.01 -24.25
N VAL A 10 -11.18 -1.27 -23.14
CA VAL A 10 -10.55 -1.65 -21.86
C VAL A 10 -11.06 -3.01 -21.36
N GLU A 11 -12.37 -3.26 -21.49
CA GLU A 11 -12.94 -4.53 -21.05
C GLU A 11 -12.52 -5.70 -21.93
N LEU A 12 -12.43 -5.47 -23.26
CA LEU A 12 -11.93 -6.48 -24.20
C LEU A 12 -10.46 -6.79 -23.97
N ALA A 13 -9.65 -5.79 -23.63
CA ALA A 13 -8.23 -5.95 -23.31
C ALA A 13 -7.98 -6.86 -22.08
N LYS A 14 -8.91 -6.88 -21.11
CA LYS A 14 -8.81 -7.77 -19.93
C LYS A 14 -9.09 -9.24 -20.25
N THR A 15 -9.95 -9.50 -21.21
CA THR A 15 -10.45 -10.87 -21.49
C THR A 15 -9.80 -11.49 -22.72
N GLU A 16 -9.38 -10.64 -23.66
CA GLU A 16 -8.86 -11.01 -25.00
C GLU A 16 -9.80 -11.98 -25.75
N HIS A 17 -11.12 -11.90 -25.46
CA HIS A 17 -12.12 -12.82 -25.97
C HIS A 17 -13.43 -12.11 -26.32
N MET A 18 -13.69 -11.88 -27.62
CA MET A 18 -14.83 -11.10 -28.13
C MET A 18 -16.20 -11.54 -27.59
N ALA A 19 -16.51 -12.84 -27.66
CA ALA A 19 -17.83 -13.33 -27.25
C ALA A 19 -18.06 -13.16 -25.74
N LYS A 20 -17.07 -13.51 -24.90
CA LYS A 20 -17.12 -13.33 -23.44
C LYS A 20 -17.30 -11.87 -23.04
N THR A 21 -16.56 -10.97 -23.71
CA THR A 21 -16.66 -9.53 -23.43
C THR A 21 -18.01 -8.99 -23.82
N ALA A 22 -18.53 -9.36 -24.98
CA ALA A 22 -19.85 -8.92 -25.45
C ALA A 22 -20.95 -9.37 -24.48
N GLU A 23 -20.91 -10.62 -24.03
CA GLU A 23 -21.83 -11.16 -23.02
C GLU A 23 -21.74 -10.37 -21.70
N LYS A 24 -20.53 -10.15 -21.19
CA LYS A 24 -20.30 -9.38 -19.95
C LYS A 24 -20.81 -7.95 -20.04
N LEU A 25 -20.68 -7.32 -21.21
CA LEU A 25 -21.14 -5.96 -21.47
C LEU A 25 -22.65 -5.87 -21.82
N GLY A 26 -23.33 -7.00 -21.97
CA GLY A 26 -24.75 -7.03 -22.35
C GLY A 26 -25.02 -6.51 -23.76
N ILE A 27 -24.06 -6.69 -24.69
CA ILE A 27 -24.16 -6.23 -26.10
C ILE A 27 -23.93 -7.39 -27.08
N SER A 28 -24.28 -7.17 -28.34
CA SER A 28 -23.97 -8.15 -29.38
C SER A 28 -22.48 -8.11 -29.75
N GLN A 29 -21.91 -9.27 -30.12
CA GLN A 29 -20.53 -9.34 -30.60
C GLN A 29 -20.26 -8.44 -31.83
N PRO A 30 -21.16 -8.32 -32.82
CA PRO A 30 -21.01 -7.33 -33.90
C PRO A 30 -20.91 -5.88 -33.40
N SER A 31 -21.68 -5.50 -32.37
CA SER A 31 -21.60 -4.15 -31.78
C SER A 31 -20.27 -3.90 -31.11
N LEU A 32 -19.70 -4.90 -30.39
CA LEU A 32 -18.37 -4.80 -29.82
C LEU A 32 -17.31 -4.68 -30.92
N SER A 33 -17.39 -5.54 -31.95
CA SER A 33 -16.47 -5.49 -33.10
C SER A 33 -16.49 -4.13 -33.80
N TYR A 34 -17.67 -3.58 -34.05
CA TYR A 34 -17.81 -2.23 -34.62
C TYR A 34 -17.15 -1.15 -33.75
N ALA A 35 -17.36 -1.20 -32.42
CA ALA A 35 -16.75 -0.23 -31.51
C ALA A 35 -15.22 -0.26 -31.54
N ILE A 36 -14.63 -1.47 -31.59
CA ILE A 36 -13.17 -1.62 -31.68
C ILE A 36 -12.66 -1.15 -33.04
N SER A 37 -13.28 -1.59 -34.15
CA SER A 37 -12.89 -1.16 -35.50
C SER A 37 -12.97 0.36 -35.66
N SER A 38 -13.99 1.00 -35.07
CA SER A 38 -14.13 2.47 -35.09
C SER A 38 -12.95 3.18 -34.38
N ILE A 39 -12.40 2.61 -33.31
CA ILE A 39 -11.21 3.16 -32.64
C ILE A 39 -9.97 2.92 -33.52
N GLU A 40 -9.80 1.72 -34.05
CA GLU A 40 -8.66 1.34 -34.90
C GLU A 40 -8.61 2.17 -36.18
N GLU A 41 -9.77 2.43 -36.82
CA GLU A 41 -9.88 3.31 -37.99
C GLU A 41 -9.47 4.75 -37.65
N GLU A 42 -9.89 5.29 -36.53
CA GLU A 42 -9.54 6.65 -36.11
C GLU A 42 -8.03 6.77 -35.78
N LEU A 43 -7.42 5.72 -35.22
CA LEU A 43 -5.99 5.68 -34.89
C LEU A 43 -5.12 5.29 -36.09
N GLY A 44 -5.68 4.65 -37.12
CA GLY A 44 -4.98 4.15 -38.29
C GLY A 44 -4.09 2.92 -38.03
N VAL A 45 -4.23 2.27 -36.88
CA VAL A 45 -3.46 1.09 -36.48
C VAL A 45 -4.35 0.05 -35.77
N PRO A 46 -4.07 -1.26 -35.93
CA PRO A 46 -4.79 -2.30 -35.21
C PRO A 46 -4.38 -2.32 -33.73
N LEU A 47 -5.35 -2.38 -32.85
CA LEU A 47 -5.15 -2.53 -31.40
C LEU A 47 -5.15 -3.99 -30.96
N PHE A 48 -5.82 -4.86 -31.73
CA PHE A 48 -5.86 -6.29 -31.52
C PHE A 48 -5.38 -7.05 -32.74
N GLU A 49 -4.79 -8.22 -32.51
CA GLU A 49 -4.43 -9.19 -33.57
C GLU A 49 -5.01 -10.57 -33.24
N LYS A 50 -5.18 -11.41 -34.27
CA LYS A 50 -5.71 -12.77 -34.07
C LYS A 50 -4.66 -13.68 -33.46
N GLU A 51 -5.06 -14.44 -32.45
CA GLU A 51 -4.26 -15.52 -31.86
C GLU A 51 -5.10 -16.80 -31.78
N GLY A 52 -5.04 -17.59 -32.85
CA GLY A 52 -5.88 -18.80 -33.00
C GLY A 52 -7.37 -18.46 -33.04
N ARG A 53 -8.13 -18.92 -32.04
CA ARG A 53 -9.58 -18.61 -31.89
C ARG A 53 -9.85 -17.34 -31.07
N ASN A 54 -8.82 -16.76 -30.46
CA ASN A 54 -8.90 -15.58 -29.63
C ASN A 54 -8.22 -14.39 -30.32
N ILE A 55 -8.15 -13.29 -29.60
CA ILE A 55 -7.43 -12.07 -29.98
C ILE A 55 -6.51 -11.69 -28.83
N ARG A 56 -5.45 -10.97 -29.15
CA ARG A 56 -4.57 -10.36 -28.15
C ARG A 56 -4.26 -8.92 -28.51
N LEU A 57 -3.82 -8.15 -27.52
CA LEU A 57 -3.37 -6.78 -27.76
C LEU A 57 -2.09 -6.75 -28.61
N THR A 58 -2.07 -5.90 -29.63
CA THR A 58 -0.85 -5.49 -30.32
C THR A 58 0.01 -4.60 -29.41
N ASN A 59 1.25 -4.28 -29.83
CA ASN A 59 2.06 -3.29 -29.12
C ASN A 59 1.37 -1.91 -29.11
N TYR A 60 0.69 -1.51 -30.18
CA TYR A 60 -0.14 -0.28 -30.22
C TYR A 60 -1.28 -0.36 -29.22
N GLY A 61 -1.98 -1.51 -29.15
CA GLY A 61 -3.06 -1.76 -28.20
C GLY A 61 -2.59 -1.65 -26.75
N LYS A 62 -1.42 -2.18 -26.41
CA LYS A 62 -0.84 -2.08 -25.04
C LYS A 62 -0.55 -0.63 -24.66
N ILE A 63 0.11 0.12 -25.54
CA ILE A 63 0.42 1.54 -25.31
C ILE A 63 -0.88 2.32 -25.14
N TYR A 64 -1.83 2.14 -26.07
CA TYR A 64 -3.09 2.88 -26.04
C TYR A 64 -3.95 2.56 -24.83
N LEU A 65 -3.90 1.29 -24.35
CA LEU A 65 -4.63 0.85 -23.17
C LEU A 65 -4.26 1.65 -21.90
N GLU A 66 -2.99 1.94 -21.70
CA GLU A 66 -2.53 2.72 -20.54
C GLU A 66 -3.09 4.16 -20.57
N TYR A 67 -3.03 4.81 -21.73
CA TYR A 67 -3.62 6.15 -21.88
C TYR A 67 -5.14 6.16 -21.75
N VAL A 68 -5.84 5.17 -22.31
CA VAL A 68 -7.31 5.06 -22.20
C VAL A 68 -7.73 4.81 -20.76
N LYS A 69 -7.04 3.93 -20.03
CA LYS A 69 -7.32 3.68 -18.60
C LYS A 69 -7.16 4.96 -17.78
N SER A 70 -6.05 5.68 -17.95
CA SER A 70 -5.80 6.94 -17.25
C SER A 70 -6.89 7.97 -17.57
N GLY A 71 -7.18 8.22 -18.83
CA GLY A 71 -8.19 9.21 -19.23
C GLY A 71 -9.61 8.87 -18.76
N LEU A 72 -10.00 7.59 -18.78
CA LEU A 72 -11.29 7.15 -18.24
C LEU A 72 -11.35 7.30 -16.72
N SER A 73 -10.25 7.01 -16.02
CA SER A 73 -10.13 7.22 -14.57
C SER A 73 -10.30 8.68 -14.19
N ASP A 74 -9.63 9.59 -14.91
CA ASP A 74 -9.75 11.05 -14.68
C ASP A 74 -11.17 11.56 -14.87
N LEU A 75 -11.87 11.09 -15.91
CA LEU A 75 -13.27 11.47 -16.15
C LEU A 75 -14.21 10.95 -15.05
N ASP A 76 -14.02 9.71 -14.60
CA ASP A 76 -14.81 9.13 -13.52
C ASP A 76 -14.57 9.87 -12.20
N ARG A 77 -13.32 10.19 -11.89
CA ARG A 77 -12.94 10.99 -10.70
C ARG A 77 -13.52 12.40 -10.75
N GLY A 78 -13.52 13.05 -11.90
CA GLY A 78 -14.17 14.34 -12.06
C GLY A 78 -15.67 14.28 -11.71
N GLY A 79 -16.34 13.20 -12.11
CA GLY A 79 -17.74 12.94 -11.74
C GLY A 79 -17.91 12.70 -10.23
N GLU A 80 -17.06 11.88 -9.63
CA GLU A 80 -17.04 11.62 -8.19
C GLU A 80 -16.81 12.92 -7.39
N TYR A 81 -15.83 13.73 -7.81
CA TYR A 81 -15.53 15.01 -7.16
C TYR A 81 -16.73 15.96 -7.17
N ILE A 82 -17.42 16.09 -8.31
CA ILE A 82 -18.63 16.94 -8.42
C ILE A 82 -19.75 16.38 -7.50
N ALA A 83 -19.94 15.07 -7.49
CA ALA A 83 -20.94 14.45 -6.61
C ALA A 83 -20.64 14.69 -5.12
N GLU A 84 -19.37 14.63 -4.70
CA GLU A 84 -18.96 14.91 -3.33
C GLU A 84 -19.05 16.39 -2.96
N LEU A 85 -18.86 17.31 -3.92
CA LEU A 85 -19.12 18.74 -3.67
C LEU A 85 -20.61 19.02 -3.41
N MET A 86 -21.51 18.22 -3.97
CA MET A 86 -22.95 18.32 -3.74
C MET A 86 -23.38 17.70 -2.39
N ASP A 87 -22.62 16.72 -1.88
CA ASP A 87 -22.84 16.08 -0.57
C ASP A 87 -21.51 15.69 0.06
N VAL A 88 -20.90 16.63 0.77
CA VAL A 88 -19.58 16.49 1.42
C VAL A 88 -19.51 15.40 2.50
N ASN A 89 -20.65 14.81 2.88
CA ASN A 89 -20.70 13.72 3.85
C ASN A 89 -20.57 12.34 3.20
N ARG A 90 -20.61 12.28 1.88
CA ARG A 90 -20.43 11.08 1.07
C ARG A 90 -19.08 11.11 0.38
N GLY A 91 -18.62 9.94 0.02
CA GLY A 91 -17.40 9.77 -0.76
C GLY A 91 -16.83 8.38 -0.65
N HIS A 92 -15.88 8.10 -1.50
CA HIS A 92 -15.14 6.85 -1.49
C HIS A 92 -13.66 7.13 -1.49
N ILE A 93 -12.91 6.49 -0.57
CA ILE A 93 -11.47 6.66 -0.41
C ILE A 93 -10.76 5.34 -0.70
N ARG A 94 -9.84 5.35 -1.66
CA ARG A 94 -9.02 4.20 -2.04
C ARG A 94 -7.65 4.32 -1.38
N VAL A 95 -7.38 3.48 -0.40
CA VAL A 95 -6.15 3.53 0.40
C VAL A 95 -5.28 2.31 0.11
N GLY A 96 -4.05 2.56 -0.34
CA GLY A 96 -3.00 1.55 -0.36
C GLY A 96 -2.19 1.58 0.94
N PHE A 97 -1.80 0.41 1.45
CA PHE A 97 -0.86 0.34 2.57
C PHE A 97 -0.02 -0.93 2.51
N THR A 98 1.22 -0.82 3.01
CA THR A 98 2.12 -1.96 3.08
C THR A 98 1.66 -2.96 4.14
N MET A 99 2.04 -4.23 3.99
CA MET A 99 1.76 -5.25 4.98
C MET A 99 2.33 -4.87 6.36
N GLY A 100 1.66 -5.25 7.43
CA GLY A 100 2.06 -4.94 8.80
C GLY A 100 1.57 -3.57 9.33
N GLN A 101 0.81 -2.79 8.55
CA GLN A 101 0.33 -1.47 8.95
C GLN A 101 -1.00 -1.54 9.72
N ASP A 102 -0.95 -1.93 10.99
CA ASP A 102 -2.14 -1.94 11.86
C ASP A 102 -2.67 -0.52 12.18
N LEU A 103 -1.89 0.50 11.85
CA LEU A 103 -2.25 1.90 12.03
C LEU A 103 -3.51 2.29 11.24
N ILE A 104 -3.67 1.77 10.01
CA ILE A 104 -4.77 2.15 9.12
C ILE A 104 -6.15 1.80 9.68
N PRO A 105 -6.42 0.57 10.16
CA PRO A 105 -7.69 0.25 10.80
C PRO A 105 -8.03 1.18 11.97
N GLN A 106 -7.06 1.51 12.80
CA GLN A 106 -7.23 2.44 13.92
C GLN A 106 -7.59 3.85 13.44
N LEU A 107 -6.85 4.39 12.46
CA LEU A 107 -7.10 5.72 11.90
C LEU A 107 -8.49 5.81 11.28
N ILE A 108 -8.93 4.80 10.54
CA ILE A 108 -10.28 4.76 9.96
C ILE A 108 -11.34 4.68 11.03
N TYR A 109 -11.16 3.83 12.03
CA TYR A 109 -12.10 3.77 13.17
C TYR A 109 -12.24 5.13 13.83
N LYS A 110 -11.15 5.83 14.10
CA LYS A 110 -11.16 7.18 14.70
C LYS A 110 -11.77 8.22 13.77
N PHE A 111 -11.46 8.18 12.48
CA PHE A 111 -12.07 9.06 11.48
C PHE A 111 -13.59 8.89 11.40
N LYS A 112 -14.07 7.65 11.48
CA LYS A 112 -15.51 7.34 11.48
C LYS A 112 -16.26 7.82 12.74
N GLN A 113 -15.54 8.23 13.79
CA GLN A 113 -16.13 8.88 14.97
C GLN A 113 -16.27 10.41 14.79
N GLU A 114 -15.63 11.00 13.78
CA GLU A 114 -15.79 12.41 13.47
C GLU A 114 -17.21 12.69 12.95
N LYS A 115 -17.63 13.95 13.12
CA LYS A 115 -18.93 14.39 12.62
C LYS A 115 -18.99 14.26 11.09
N ASP A 116 -20.14 13.80 10.57
CA ASP A 116 -20.44 13.77 9.14
C ASP A 116 -19.46 12.94 8.28
N THR A 117 -18.93 11.82 8.84
CA THR A 117 -18.03 10.88 8.12
C THR A 117 -18.64 9.50 7.91
N LYS A 118 -19.86 9.25 8.41
CA LYS A 118 -20.48 7.91 8.45
C LYS A 118 -20.68 7.31 7.05
N ASP A 119 -21.06 8.14 6.08
CA ASP A 119 -21.37 7.72 4.71
C ASP A 119 -20.14 7.71 3.78
N ILE A 120 -18.95 8.12 4.27
CA ILE A 120 -17.69 7.96 3.55
C ILE A 120 -17.29 6.49 3.61
N THR A 121 -17.07 5.88 2.45
CA THR A 121 -16.68 4.48 2.30
C THR A 121 -15.20 4.35 1.97
N PHE A 122 -14.64 3.14 2.18
CA PHE A 122 -13.23 2.86 1.93
C PHE A 122 -13.05 1.58 1.12
N SER A 123 -12.06 1.56 0.26
CA SER A 123 -11.49 0.34 -0.30
C SER A 123 -9.99 0.28 -0.03
N PHE A 124 -9.45 -0.93 0.04
CA PHE A 124 -8.08 -1.17 0.46
C PHE A 124 -7.33 -2.04 -0.51
N VAL A 125 -6.06 -1.69 -0.72
CA VAL A 125 -5.09 -2.54 -1.39
C VAL A 125 -3.88 -2.70 -0.49
N GLN A 126 -3.46 -3.94 -0.24
CA GLN A 126 -2.20 -4.25 0.41
C GLN A 126 -1.17 -4.68 -0.63
N GLY A 127 0.05 -4.22 -0.49
CA GLY A 127 1.12 -4.55 -1.43
C GLY A 127 2.48 -4.04 -0.99
N THR A 128 3.46 -4.16 -1.86
CA THR A 128 4.76 -3.51 -1.67
C THR A 128 4.63 -2.00 -1.90
N THR A 129 5.56 -1.20 -1.36
CA THR A 129 5.55 0.25 -1.59
C THR A 129 5.56 0.58 -3.08
N ASP A 130 6.36 -0.13 -3.87
CA ASP A 130 6.52 0.12 -5.30
C ASP A 130 5.21 -0.19 -6.07
N ASP A 131 4.57 -1.34 -5.83
CA ASP A 131 3.27 -1.70 -6.42
C ASP A 131 2.16 -0.69 -6.06
N LEU A 132 2.16 -0.22 -4.82
CA LEU A 132 1.16 0.74 -4.33
C LEU A 132 1.36 2.12 -4.95
N VAL A 133 2.61 2.55 -5.11
CA VAL A 133 2.92 3.81 -5.78
C VAL A 133 2.58 3.76 -7.26
N ASP A 134 2.85 2.65 -7.94
CA ASP A 134 2.42 2.45 -9.32
C ASP A 134 0.90 2.57 -9.45
N GLN A 135 0.13 1.98 -8.51
CA GLN A 135 -1.32 2.14 -8.48
C GLN A 135 -1.76 3.58 -8.18
N LEU A 136 -1.05 4.30 -7.32
CA LEU A 136 -1.31 5.71 -7.02
C LEU A 136 -1.06 6.59 -8.25
N VAL A 137 0.05 6.41 -8.95
CA VAL A 137 0.37 7.15 -10.18
C VAL A 137 -0.64 6.88 -11.28
N ASN A 138 -1.17 5.66 -11.37
CA ASN A 138 -2.20 5.23 -12.34
C ASN A 138 -3.64 5.47 -11.85
N ASP A 139 -3.85 6.30 -10.84
CA ASP A 139 -5.17 6.72 -10.33
C ASP A 139 -6.08 5.59 -9.82
N ASN A 140 -5.50 4.44 -9.48
CA ASN A 140 -6.22 3.35 -8.84
C ASN A 140 -6.34 3.51 -7.32
N LEU A 141 -5.48 4.36 -6.73
CA LEU A 141 -5.47 4.72 -5.31
C LEU A 141 -5.50 6.24 -5.15
N ASP A 142 -6.02 6.72 -4.03
CA ASP A 142 -6.04 8.13 -3.65
C ASP A 142 -4.91 8.47 -2.69
N LEU A 143 -4.60 7.57 -1.78
CA LEU A 143 -3.55 7.71 -0.76
C LEU A 143 -2.81 6.38 -0.61
N VAL A 144 -1.52 6.47 -0.35
CA VAL A 144 -0.69 5.32 0.06
C VAL A 144 -0.07 5.61 1.42
N VAL A 145 -0.15 4.65 2.34
CA VAL A 145 0.54 4.69 3.64
C VAL A 145 1.62 3.63 3.66
N SER A 146 2.87 4.06 3.71
CA SER A 146 4.03 3.16 3.58
C SER A 146 5.28 3.76 4.23
N PRO A 147 6.34 2.97 4.45
CA PRO A 147 7.67 3.51 4.63
C PRO A 147 8.07 4.44 3.49
N ALA A 148 9.08 5.27 3.69
CA ALA A 148 9.53 6.21 2.67
C ALA A 148 9.73 5.51 1.32
N PRO A 149 9.04 5.94 0.26
CA PRO A 149 9.31 5.45 -1.07
C PRO A 149 10.64 6.04 -1.55
N ASP A 150 11.55 5.16 -1.94
CA ASP A 150 12.75 5.55 -2.70
C ASP A 150 12.42 5.35 -4.18
N LEU A 151 11.91 6.40 -4.82
CA LEU A 151 11.32 6.32 -6.16
C LEU A 151 11.99 7.34 -7.08
N PRO A 152 13.17 7.03 -7.60
CA PRO A 152 13.88 7.94 -8.49
C PRO A 152 13.02 8.28 -9.72
N GLY A 153 12.90 9.59 -10.00
CA GLY A 153 12.13 10.11 -11.14
C GLY A 153 10.63 10.31 -10.88
N LEU A 154 10.17 10.19 -9.63
CA LEU A 154 8.79 10.48 -9.21
C LEU A 154 8.72 11.59 -8.15
N GLU A 155 9.83 12.24 -7.82
CA GLU A 155 9.93 13.25 -6.76
C GLU A 155 8.97 14.42 -7.00
N ASP A 156 8.85 14.87 -8.26
CA ASP A 156 7.94 15.96 -8.64
C ASP A 156 6.46 15.53 -8.79
N LYS A 157 6.21 14.22 -8.82
CA LYS A 157 4.86 13.66 -9.05
C LYS A 157 4.13 13.29 -7.76
N LEU A 158 4.86 13.19 -6.66
CA LEU A 158 4.33 12.68 -5.39
C LEU A 158 4.55 13.72 -4.27
N ASP A 159 3.51 13.93 -3.49
CA ASP A 159 3.57 14.65 -2.22
C ASP A 159 3.69 13.61 -1.09
N ILE A 160 4.83 13.63 -0.39
CA ILE A 160 5.17 12.68 0.67
C ILE A 160 5.17 13.42 1.99
N SER A 161 4.29 13.05 2.89
CA SER A 161 4.18 13.66 4.22
C SER A 161 4.41 12.63 5.31
N HIS A 162 5.31 12.94 6.23
CA HIS A 162 5.57 12.11 7.42
C HIS A 162 4.32 11.99 8.30
N LEU A 163 4.02 10.77 8.76
CA LEU A 163 2.91 10.48 9.66
C LEU A 163 3.40 10.14 11.07
N VAL A 164 4.24 9.12 11.20
CA VAL A 164 4.66 8.57 12.50
C VAL A 164 5.98 7.84 12.37
N ASP A 165 6.74 7.86 13.46
CA ASP A 165 7.93 7.03 13.65
C ASP A 165 7.56 5.83 14.52
N GLN A 166 7.81 4.61 14.03
CA GLN A 166 7.64 3.39 14.80
C GLN A 166 8.97 3.02 15.48
N GLU A 167 8.92 2.80 16.79
CA GLU A 167 10.07 2.24 17.54
C GLU A 167 10.34 0.81 17.09
N MET A 168 11.61 0.45 16.98
CA MET A 168 12.02 -0.94 16.73
C MET A 168 12.20 -1.66 18.07
N LEU A 169 11.44 -2.73 18.30
CA LEU A 169 11.44 -3.51 19.53
C LEU A 169 12.03 -4.90 19.31
N ALA A 170 12.77 -5.38 20.28
CA ALA A 170 13.16 -6.78 20.33
C ALA A 170 11.98 -7.62 20.83
N VAL A 171 11.75 -8.75 20.17
CA VAL A 171 10.70 -9.72 20.50
C VAL A 171 11.34 -11.03 20.90
N VAL A 172 11.00 -11.50 22.10
CA VAL A 172 11.53 -12.77 22.62
C VAL A 172 10.40 -13.65 23.18
N PRO A 173 10.52 -15.00 23.11
CA PRO A 173 9.55 -15.86 23.75
C PRO A 173 9.67 -15.78 25.27
N PHE A 174 8.59 -15.98 26.01
CA PHE A 174 8.62 -15.92 27.48
C PHE A 174 9.57 -16.93 28.13
N SER A 175 9.89 -18.01 27.43
CA SER A 175 10.86 -19.01 27.87
C SER A 175 12.33 -18.54 27.75
N ASN A 176 12.59 -17.43 27.02
CA ASN A 176 13.93 -16.92 26.84
C ASN A 176 14.37 -16.15 28.10
N PRO A 177 15.64 -16.33 28.60
CA PRO A 177 16.14 -15.59 29.76
C PRO A 177 16.03 -14.07 29.60
N LEU A 178 16.10 -13.53 28.39
CA LEU A 178 15.95 -12.10 28.15
C LEU A 178 14.53 -11.58 28.49
N ALA A 179 13.53 -12.43 28.57
CA ALA A 179 12.15 -12.01 28.90
C ALA A 179 11.99 -11.44 30.32
N GLN A 180 13.01 -11.59 31.17
CA GLN A 180 13.06 -10.99 32.52
C GLN A 180 13.55 -9.54 32.51
N LYS A 181 14.00 -9.02 31.38
CA LYS A 181 14.48 -7.66 31.18
C LYS A 181 13.39 -6.75 30.61
N ASP A 182 13.61 -5.44 30.70
CA ASP A 182 12.78 -4.44 30.01
C ASP A 182 13.49 -3.88 28.77
N SER A 183 14.81 -4.02 28.71
CA SER A 183 15.62 -3.66 27.55
C SER A 183 16.70 -4.68 27.27
N VAL A 184 17.26 -4.65 26.07
CA VAL A 184 18.28 -5.59 25.61
C VAL A 184 19.22 -4.93 24.61
N SER A 185 20.54 -5.22 24.71
CA SER A 185 21.49 -4.82 23.67
C SER A 185 21.42 -5.75 22.44
N LEU A 186 21.79 -5.22 21.27
CA LEU A 186 21.93 -6.04 20.07
C LEU A 186 22.96 -7.17 20.26
N ALA A 187 24.00 -6.93 21.05
CA ALA A 187 25.01 -7.93 21.37
C ALA A 187 24.45 -9.10 22.19
N ASP A 188 23.52 -8.83 23.12
CA ASP A 188 22.86 -9.88 23.88
C ASP A 188 21.84 -10.64 23.02
N LEU A 189 21.10 -9.91 22.18
CA LEU A 189 20.10 -10.49 21.28
C LEU A 189 20.74 -11.43 20.24
N ALA A 190 21.88 -11.05 19.68
CA ALA A 190 22.62 -11.83 18.68
C ALA A 190 23.19 -13.15 19.19
N LYS A 191 23.21 -13.39 20.50
CA LYS A 191 23.60 -14.70 21.09
C LYS A 191 22.54 -15.79 20.78
N TYR A 192 21.31 -15.39 20.40
CA TYR A 192 20.22 -16.30 20.11
C TYR A 192 20.00 -16.43 18.59
N PRO A 193 19.40 -17.54 18.14
CA PRO A 193 18.92 -17.63 16.75
C PRO A 193 17.92 -16.51 16.47
N MET A 194 18.04 -15.88 15.29
CA MET A 194 17.17 -14.77 14.91
C MET A 194 16.27 -15.12 13.72
N ILE A 195 14.99 -14.78 13.85
CA ILE A 195 14.05 -14.67 12.73
C ILE A 195 14.16 -13.23 12.21
N TYR A 196 14.38 -13.08 10.92
CA TYR A 196 14.78 -11.81 10.34
C TYR A 196 13.90 -11.41 9.16
N TYR A 197 13.95 -10.14 8.73
CA TYR A 197 13.28 -9.75 7.51
C TYR A 197 14.00 -10.27 6.28
N SER A 198 13.24 -10.69 5.27
CA SER A 198 13.78 -11.09 3.97
C SER A 198 14.41 -9.90 3.24
N LYS A 199 15.28 -10.19 2.27
CA LYS A 199 15.99 -9.16 1.49
C LYS A 199 15.06 -8.23 0.69
N SER A 200 13.86 -8.67 0.39
CA SER A 200 12.82 -7.88 -0.30
C SER A 200 12.05 -6.94 0.63
N SER A 201 12.23 -7.05 1.96
CA SER A 201 11.61 -6.15 2.93
C SER A 201 12.38 -4.84 3.03
N ARG A 202 11.65 -3.72 3.05
CA ARG A 202 12.21 -2.39 3.30
C ARG A 202 12.77 -2.22 4.73
N LEU A 203 12.39 -3.08 5.67
CA LEU A 203 12.95 -3.12 7.03
C LEU A 203 14.35 -3.78 7.08
N ARG A 204 14.69 -4.62 6.10
CA ARG A 204 15.97 -5.33 6.09
C ARG A 204 17.19 -4.39 6.10
N PRO A 205 17.25 -3.35 5.25
CA PRO A 205 18.38 -2.41 5.27
C PRO A 205 18.53 -1.67 6.61
N LEU A 206 17.41 -1.32 7.26
CA LEU A 206 17.42 -0.68 8.58
C LEU A 206 18.06 -1.61 9.62
N LEU A 207 17.62 -2.86 9.70
CA LEU A 207 18.18 -3.83 10.64
C LEU A 207 19.64 -4.16 10.34
N ASP A 208 20.01 -4.35 9.09
CA ASP A 208 21.38 -4.62 8.69
C ASP A 208 22.31 -3.45 9.12
N LYS A 209 21.83 -2.21 8.95
CA LYS A 209 22.53 -1.01 9.43
C LYS A 209 22.68 -1.01 10.95
N MET A 210 21.60 -1.29 11.71
CA MET A 210 21.62 -1.37 13.17
C MET A 210 22.70 -2.34 13.66
N PHE A 211 22.73 -3.55 13.13
CA PHE A 211 23.72 -4.56 13.52
C PHE A 211 25.14 -4.21 13.08
N ALA A 212 25.30 -3.57 11.90
CA ALA A 212 26.61 -3.12 11.44
C ALA A 212 27.18 -1.99 12.32
N GLU A 213 26.38 -1.02 12.72
CA GLU A 213 26.77 0.08 13.61
C GLU A 213 27.13 -0.43 15.01
N ALA A 214 26.42 -1.44 15.50
CA ALA A 214 26.74 -2.11 16.77
C ALA A 214 27.97 -3.03 16.67
N VAL A 215 28.52 -3.25 15.46
CA VAL A 215 29.63 -4.20 15.22
C VAL A 215 29.24 -5.63 15.67
N VAL A 216 28.00 -6.02 15.50
CA VAL A 216 27.46 -7.31 15.91
C VAL A 216 26.90 -8.05 14.67
N LYS A 217 27.09 -9.36 14.61
CA LYS A 217 26.56 -10.19 13.53
C LYS A 217 25.41 -11.06 14.01
N PRO A 218 24.18 -10.87 13.51
CA PRO A 218 23.04 -11.71 13.88
C PRO A 218 23.17 -13.13 13.34
N LYS A 219 22.70 -14.12 14.12
CA LYS A 219 22.61 -15.52 13.69
C LYS A 219 21.26 -15.77 13.04
N ILE A 220 21.09 -15.37 11.79
CA ILE A 220 19.84 -15.52 11.03
C ILE A 220 19.59 -16.99 10.73
N ILE A 221 18.41 -17.50 11.11
CA ILE A 221 17.99 -18.89 10.85
C ILE A 221 16.75 -18.99 9.96
N MET A 222 15.92 -17.95 9.95
CA MET A 222 14.71 -17.86 9.13
C MET A 222 14.51 -16.42 8.67
N GLU A 223 13.85 -16.25 7.52
CA GLU A 223 13.51 -14.94 6.98
C GLU A 223 12.03 -14.91 6.58
N SER A 224 11.35 -13.78 6.83
CA SER A 224 9.97 -13.50 6.41
C SER A 224 9.81 -12.05 5.99
N MET A 225 8.78 -11.76 5.22
CA MET A 225 8.39 -10.38 4.88
C MET A 225 7.44 -9.78 5.92
N GLU A 226 6.74 -10.63 6.69
CA GLU A 226 5.62 -10.23 7.53
C GLU A 226 5.94 -10.26 9.02
N ASP A 227 5.59 -9.17 9.71
CA ASP A 227 5.77 -9.00 11.15
C ASP A 227 5.07 -10.11 11.95
N HIS A 228 3.80 -10.37 11.65
CA HIS A 228 3.03 -11.41 12.36
C HIS A 228 3.59 -12.81 12.18
N THR A 229 4.14 -13.12 11.01
CA THR A 229 4.81 -14.40 10.75
C THR A 229 6.09 -14.50 11.58
N ILE A 230 6.90 -13.43 11.62
CA ILE A 230 8.12 -13.35 12.44
C ILE A 230 7.76 -13.56 13.92
N ILE A 231 6.78 -12.81 14.42
CA ILE A 231 6.31 -12.90 15.80
C ILE A 231 5.76 -14.30 16.11
N GLY A 232 5.05 -14.92 15.17
CA GLY A 232 4.56 -16.29 15.31
C GLY A 232 5.70 -17.30 15.52
N PHE A 233 6.81 -17.21 14.77
CA PHE A 233 7.97 -18.06 14.98
C PHE A 233 8.63 -17.82 16.33
N VAL A 234 8.72 -16.54 16.75
CA VAL A 234 9.25 -16.19 18.09
C VAL A 234 8.35 -16.78 19.19
N HIS A 235 7.04 -16.65 19.07
CA HIS A 235 6.08 -17.22 20.02
C HIS A 235 6.29 -18.73 20.23
N TRP A 236 6.53 -19.47 19.16
CA TRP A 236 6.79 -20.91 19.21
C TRP A 236 8.24 -21.26 19.60
N GLY A 237 9.07 -20.27 19.97
CA GLY A 237 10.40 -20.50 20.53
C GLY A 237 11.49 -20.81 19.52
N TYR A 238 11.29 -20.54 18.22
CA TYR A 238 12.33 -20.75 17.21
C TYR A 238 13.53 -19.80 17.35
N GLY A 239 13.32 -18.64 17.95
CA GLY A 239 14.38 -17.67 18.15
C GLY A 239 13.85 -16.34 18.68
N VAL A 240 14.60 -15.29 18.40
CA VAL A 240 14.26 -13.90 18.74
C VAL A 240 14.17 -13.05 17.47
N ALA A 241 13.54 -11.87 17.53
CA ALA A 241 13.45 -10.98 16.39
C ALA A 241 13.50 -9.51 16.81
N ILE A 242 13.61 -8.61 15.82
CA ILE A 242 13.37 -7.18 15.98
C ILE A 242 12.25 -6.82 15.00
N VAL A 243 11.21 -6.14 15.48
CA VAL A 243 10.07 -5.72 14.68
C VAL A 243 9.68 -4.28 15.03
N PRO A 244 8.97 -3.55 14.15
CA PRO A 244 8.38 -2.28 14.54
C PRO A 244 7.34 -2.51 15.65
N HIS A 245 7.16 -1.52 16.50
CA HIS A 245 6.09 -1.58 17.49
C HIS A 245 4.72 -1.62 16.81
N LEU A 246 4.01 -2.71 17.03
CA LEU A 246 2.65 -2.94 16.51
C LEU A 246 1.63 -2.72 17.64
N PRO A 247 0.75 -1.72 17.55
CA PRO A 247 -0.20 -1.38 18.63
C PRO A 247 -1.14 -2.53 19.02
N GLN A 248 -1.35 -3.49 18.11
CA GLN A 248 -2.28 -4.62 18.30
C GLN A 248 -1.57 -5.92 18.69
N LEU A 249 -0.25 -5.87 18.90
CA LEU A 249 0.47 -7.04 19.33
C LEU A 249 0.02 -7.47 20.74
N ASP A 250 -0.53 -8.70 20.85
CA ASP A 250 -0.94 -9.24 22.14
C ASP A 250 0.29 -9.51 23.02
N PRO A 251 0.48 -8.73 24.12
CA PRO A 251 1.65 -8.89 25.00
C PRO A 251 1.67 -10.23 25.74
N ARG A 252 0.62 -11.05 25.63
CA ARG A 252 0.57 -12.40 26.22
C ARG A 252 1.22 -13.46 25.32
N THR A 253 1.55 -13.13 24.08
CA THR A 253 2.15 -14.09 23.14
C THR A 253 3.66 -14.09 23.18
N VAL A 254 4.26 -12.91 23.32
CA VAL A 254 5.71 -12.70 23.36
C VAL A 254 6.05 -11.54 24.30
N LYS A 255 7.28 -11.50 24.79
CA LYS A 255 7.79 -10.34 25.54
C LYS A 255 8.43 -9.35 24.57
N LEU A 256 8.05 -8.09 24.71
CA LEU A 256 8.62 -6.95 24.00
C LEU A 256 9.68 -6.29 24.90
N LEU A 257 10.81 -5.93 24.31
CA LEU A 257 11.94 -5.30 25.01
C LEU A 257 12.40 -4.09 24.19
N HIS A 258 12.71 -2.99 24.87
CA HIS A 258 13.40 -1.88 24.23
C HIS A 258 14.82 -2.29 23.83
N ILE A 259 15.36 -1.69 22.78
CA ILE A 259 16.75 -1.90 22.36
C ILE A 259 17.58 -0.78 22.97
N ASP A 260 18.69 -1.17 23.65
CA ASP A 260 19.53 -0.21 24.39
C ASP A 260 20.23 0.79 23.45
N GLU A 261 20.55 0.35 22.23
CA GLU A 261 21.17 1.19 21.22
C GLU A 261 20.13 2.10 20.55
N ASN A 262 20.42 3.38 20.44
CA ASN A 262 19.55 4.33 19.72
C ASN A 262 19.86 4.29 18.21
N LEU A 263 19.29 3.32 17.52
CA LEU A 263 19.64 2.98 16.13
C LEU A 263 18.61 3.41 15.10
N GLY A 264 17.72 4.35 15.46
CA GLY A 264 16.75 4.94 14.56
C GLY A 264 15.35 4.33 14.70
N VAL A 265 14.46 4.84 13.90
CA VAL A 265 13.04 4.51 13.89
C VAL A 265 12.61 4.03 12.50
N HIS A 266 11.46 3.39 12.41
CA HIS A 266 10.83 3.05 11.13
C HIS A 266 9.80 4.13 10.78
N PRO A 267 10.14 5.09 9.91
CA PRO A 267 9.22 6.18 9.58
C PRO A 267 8.15 5.71 8.61
N ILE A 268 6.91 6.14 8.86
CA ILE A 268 5.75 5.91 8.01
C ILE A 268 5.26 7.23 7.44
N PHE A 269 4.91 7.22 6.17
CA PHE A 269 4.50 8.38 5.40
C PHE A 269 3.11 8.16 4.80
N VAL A 270 2.39 9.25 4.56
CA VAL A 270 1.28 9.29 3.61
C VAL A 270 1.78 9.89 2.30
N VAL A 271 1.47 9.22 1.21
CA VAL A 271 1.88 9.59 -0.15
C VAL A 271 0.63 9.83 -0.99
N LYS A 272 0.64 10.90 -1.78
CA LYS A 272 -0.40 11.24 -2.76
C LYS A 272 0.22 11.82 -4.02
N LYS A 273 -0.53 11.94 -5.11
CA LYS A 273 -0.08 12.68 -6.31
C LYS A 273 -0.01 14.18 -6.04
N SER A 274 1.04 14.85 -6.51
CA SER A 274 1.26 16.29 -6.30
C SER A 274 0.25 17.16 -7.04
N ASP A 275 0.07 16.93 -8.34
CA ASP A 275 -0.75 17.78 -9.22
C ASP A 275 -2.15 17.14 -9.46
N HIS A 276 -2.77 16.60 -8.42
CA HIS A 276 -4.05 15.94 -8.57
C HIS A 276 -5.11 16.52 -7.63
N PHE A 277 -6.31 16.78 -8.17
CA PHE A 277 -7.44 17.19 -7.36
C PHE A 277 -7.90 16.01 -6.51
N LEU A 278 -7.73 16.14 -5.19
CA LEU A 278 -8.29 15.18 -4.25
C LEU A 278 -9.76 15.52 -3.99
N THR A 279 -10.61 14.50 -3.91
CA THR A 279 -12.01 14.70 -3.52
C THR A 279 -12.11 15.25 -2.09
N PRO A 280 -13.23 15.92 -1.71
CA PRO A 280 -13.43 16.40 -0.35
C PRO A 280 -13.25 15.33 0.72
N ALA A 281 -13.73 14.09 0.47
CA ALA A 281 -13.58 12.97 1.39
C ALA A 281 -12.10 12.59 1.60
N VAL A 282 -11.32 12.49 0.50
CA VAL A 282 -9.89 12.17 0.55
C VAL A 282 -9.11 13.25 1.28
N THR A 283 -9.35 14.53 0.94
CA THR A 283 -8.71 15.68 1.59
C THR A 283 -8.98 15.69 3.10
N ARG A 284 -10.22 15.43 3.48
CA ARG A 284 -10.64 15.40 4.88
C ARG A 284 -9.99 14.25 5.65
N PHE A 285 -9.89 13.07 5.04
CA PHE A 285 -9.21 11.93 5.64
C PHE A 285 -7.70 12.17 5.76
N GLU A 286 -7.05 12.69 4.73
CA GLU A 286 -5.62 13.05 4.77
C GLU A 286 -5.32 14.04 5.91
N GLN A 287 -6.11 15.12 6.02
CA GLN A 287 -5.93 16.11 7.09
C GLN A 287 -6.15 15.48 8.47
N PHE A 288 -7.16 14.61 8.59
CA PHE A 288 -7.44 13.90 9.83
C PHE A 288 -6.27 13.03 10.25
N ILE A 289 -5.76 12.15 9.37
CA ILE A 289 -4.66 11.24 9.74
C ILE A 289 -3.38 12.00 10.12
N LYS A 290 -3.03 13.07 9.38
CA LYS A 290 -1.90 13.93 9.72
C LYS A 290 -2.07 14.60 11.09
N SER A 291 -3.25 15.15 11.35
CA SER A 291 -3.57 15.80 12.64
C SER A 291 -3.58 14.79 13.79
N TYR A 292 -4.22 13.64 13.59
CA TYR A 292 -4.33 12.60 14.59
C TYR A 292 -2.95 12.03 14.96
N CYS A 293 -2.13 11.69 13.96
CA CYS A 293 -0.79 11.17 14.20
C CYS A 293 0.10 12.19 14.91
N ARG A 294 0.07 13.46 14.48
CA ARG A 294 0.80 14.55 15.16
C ARG A 294 0.42 14.68 16.63
N LYS A 295 -0.86 14.58 16.95
CA LYS A 295 -1.37 14.74 18.32
C LYS A 295 -1.05 13.56 19.22
N HIS A 296 -1.08 12.34 18.68
CA HIS A 296 -1.04 11.12 19.49
C HIS A 296 0.29 10.38 19.46
N TYR A 297 1.12 10.60 18.42
CA TYR A 297 2.37 9.85 18.24
C TYR A 297 3.63 10.72 18.17
N ASN A 298 3.53 12.02 17.80
CA ASN A 298 4.70 12.90 17.67
C ASN A 298 5.05 13.68 18.96
N ASN A 299 4.26 13.57 20.02
CA ASN A 299 4.63 14.08 21.34
C ASN A 299 5.14 12.93 22.20
N GLU A 300 6.47 12.81 22.28
CA GLU A 300 7.21 11.87 23.15
C GLU A 300 7.01 10.39 22.79
N HIS A 301 7.90 9.80 22.00
CA HIS A 301 8.29 8.38 21.96
C HIS A 301 7.31 7.34 22.56
N LYS A 302 6.01 7.55 22.45
CA LYS A 302 4.98 6.65 22.96
C LYS A 302 4.03 6.28 21.85
N LEU A 303 4.45 5.30 21.05
CA LEU A 303 3.52 4.39 20.45
C LEU A 303 3.01 3.47 21.59
N VAL A 304 1.84 3.76 22.09
CA VAL A 304 1.12 2.88 23.02
C VAL A 304 0.30 1.91 22.22
#